data_d239e20b1d90f920980f946f46e7ea1b
#
_entry.id   d239e20b1d90f920980f946f46e7ea1b
#
_cell.length_a   1.000
_cell.length_b   1.000
_cell.length_c   1.000
_cell.angle_alpha   90.00
_cell.angle_beta   90.00
_cell.angle_gamma   90.00
#
_symmetry.space_group_name_H-M   'P 1'
#
loop_
_entity.id
_entity.type
_entity.pdbx_description
1 polymer ?
#
loop_
_entity_poly.entity_id
_entity_poly.type
_entity_poly.pdbx_seq_one_letter_code
_entity_poly.pdbx_strand_id
1 'polypeptide(L)'
;MKKIALTTLLFSLLICNRAQNGFLDGIFTADNGTKLTNDNMIEGLMEGLKVGINAATGSASKSDGFFKNPEIFIPFPKEAESMKTTLEKTGMKSQVDDFIMKLNRAAEKASEKAGPIFLDALKQMTFTDALAILQAQDDAATQYLKKKTMSPLTDAFAPVINDAL
;
A
#
# COMPACT_ATOMS: atom_id res chain seq x y z
N MET A 1 20.29 -7.39 -0.56
CA MET A 1 19.24 -7.93 -1.43
C MET A 1 17.87 -7.94 -0.74
N LYS A 2 17.74 -8.40 0.54
CA LYS A 2 16.45 -8.44 1.28
C LYS A 2 15.74 -7.09 1.46
N LYS A 3 16.47 -5.97 1.53
CA LYS A 3 15.90 -4.62 1.74
C LYS A 3 15.29 -3.99 0.48
N ILE A 4 15.73 -4.39 -0.72
CA ILE A 4 15.28 -3.82 -2.00
C ILE A 4 13.94 -4.41 -2.42
N ALA A 5 13.75 -5.73 -2.26
CA ALA A 5 12.47 -6.40 -2.54
C ALA A 5 11.34 -5.87 -1.63
N LEU A 6 11.67 -5.52 -0.38
CA LEU A 6 10.71 -4.99 0.58
C LEU A 6 10.30 -3.54 0.27
N THR A 7 11.21 -2.72 -0.28
CA THR A 7 10.89 -1.34 -0.67
C THR A 7 9.99 -1.29 -1.91
N THR A 8 10.14 -2.21 -2.86
CA THR A 8 9.24 -2.33 -4.01
C THR A 8 7.85 -2.85 -3.60
N LEU A 9 7.77 -3.75 -2.63
CA LEU A 9 6.51 -4.24 -2.05
C LEU A 9 5.72 -3.11 -1.38
N LEU A 10 6.40 -2.28 -0.58
CA LEU A 10 5.79 -1.13 0.10
C LEU A 10 5.36 -0.02 -0.88
N PHE A 11 6.11 0.16 -1.97
CA PHE A 11 5.81 1.16 -2.98
C PHE A 11 4.56 0.78 -3.80
N SER A 12 4.32 -0.51 -4.09
CA SER A 12 3.14 -0.96 -4.82
C SER A 12 1.84 -0.84 -4.01
N LEU A 13 1.90 -0.97 -2.68
CA LEU A 13 0.75 -0.72 -1.79
C LEU A 13 0.29 0.75 -1.78
N LEU A 14 1.18 1.68 -2.14
CA LEU A 14 0.91 3.12 -2.13
C LEU A 14 0.43 3.66 -3.49
N ILE A 15 0.56 2.90 -4.60
CA ILE A 15 0.23 3.36 -5.95
C ILE A 15 -1.24 3.08 -6.34
N CYS A 16 -2.06 2.43 -5.51
CA CYS A 16 -3.47 2.13 -5.79
C CYS A 16 -4.38 3.39 -5.83
N ASN A 17 -3.88 4.53 -6.36
CA ASN A 17 -4.56 5.82 -6.32
C ASN A 17 -5.12 6.29 -7.67
N ARG A 18 -5.26 5.40 -8.68
CA ARG A 18 -5.74 5.89 -9.99
C ARG A 18 -7.23 5.68 -10.28
N ALA A 19 -7.99 5.09 -9.38
CA ALA A 19 -9.37 4.70 -9.68
C ALA A 19 -10.46 5.45 -8.91
N GLN A 20 -10.19 6.56 -8.22
CA GLN A 20 -11.23 7.19 -7.39
C GLN A 20 -11.31 8.72 -7.51
N ASN A 21 -11.29 9.27 -8.73
CA ASN A 21 -11.62 10.69 -8.93
C ASN A 21 -13.11 11.01 -8.64
N GLY A 22 -13.94 10.02 -8.32
CA GLY A 22 -15.36 10.24 -8.00
C GLY A 22 -15.70 10.23 -6.50
N PHE A 23 -14.79 9.72 -5.66
CA PHE A 23 -15.10 9.61 -4.23
C PHE A 23 -14.99 10.96 -3.48
N LEU A 24 -14.01 11.78 -3.85
CA LEU A 24 -13.82 13.09 -3.23
C LEU A 24 -14.86 14.11 -3.70
N ASP A 25 -15.33 14.02 -4.94
CA ASP A 25 -16.41 14.90 -5.44
C ASP A 25 -17.71 14.77 -4.62
N GLY A 26 -18.02 13.57 -4.13
CA GLY A 26 -19.20 13.33 -3.28
C GLY A 26 -19.07 13.89 -1.86
N ILE A 27 -17.85 14.09 -1.36
CA ILE A 27 -17.60 14.64 -0.02
C ILE A 27 -17.64 16.18 -0.04
N PHE A 28 -17.25 16.80 -1.16
CA PHE A 28 -17.20 18.27 -1.28
C PHE A 28 -18.47 18.91 -1.84
N THR A 29 -19.46 18.11 -2.31
CA THR A 29 -20.77 18.61 -2.73
C THR A 29 -21.83 18.50 -1.61
N ALA A 30 -21.48 18.81 -0.37
CA ALA A 30 -22.48 19.01 0.68
C ALA A 30 -23.21 20.34 0.40
N ASP A 31 -24.31 20.25 -0.34
CA ASP A 31 -25.31 21.28 -0.47
C ASP A 31 -25.92 21.52 0.91
N ASN A 32 -25.47 22.55 1.57
CA ASN A 32 -26.16 23.38 2.60
C ASN A 32 -25.13 24.32 3.21
N GLY A 33 -24.88 25.48 2.60
CA GLY A 33 -24.45 26.73 3.20
C GLY A 33 -23.49 26.75 4.43
N THR A 34 -23.00 25.61 4.86
CA THR A 34 -22.12 25.47 6.01
C THR A 34 -20.69 25.82 5.57
N LYS A 35 -20.24 26.98 6.00
CA LYS A 35 -18.86 27.41 5.79
C LYS A 35 -17.92 26.32 6.28
N LEU A 36 -17.23 25.63 5.37
CA LEU A 36 -16.24 24.61 5.73
C LEU A 36 -15.16 25.28 6.59
N THR A 37 -15.07 24.85 7.83
CA THR A 37 -13.99 25.27 8.72
C THR A 37 -12.79 24.35 8.51
N ASN A 38 -11.58 24.81 8.86
CA ASN A 38 -10.37 23.96 8.80
C ASN A 38 -10.57 22.65 9.59
N ASP A 39 -11.31 22.70 10.70
CA ASP A 39 -11.58 21.52 11.52
C ASP A 39 -12.43 20.50 10.76
N ASN A 40 -13.49 20.92 10.09
CA ASN A 40 -14.33 20.03 9.27
C ASN A 40 -13.57 19.43 8.09
N MET A 41 -12.68 20.19 7.46
CA MET A 41 -11.84 19.68 6.36
C MET A 41 -10.85 18.62 6.86
N ILE A 42 -10.26 18.83 8.03
CA ILE A 42 -9.32 17.88 8.64
C ILE A 42 -10.04 16.60 9.06
N GLU A 43 -11.22 16.70 9.67
CA GLU A 43 -12.05 15.56 10.02
C GLU A 43 -12.42 14.74 8.78
N GLY A 44 -12.83 15.41 7.70
CA GLY A 44 -13.13 14.79 6.42
C GLY A 44 -11.92 14.10 5.79
N LEU A 45 -10.73 14.72 5.86
CA LEU A 45 -9.47 14.09 5.42
C LEU A 45 -9.16 12.82 6.21
N MET A 46 -9.24 12.88 7.54
CA MET A 46 -8.93 11.74 8.39
C MET A 46 -9.90 10.58 8.17
N GLU A 47 -11.20 10.85 8.04
CA GLU A 47 -12.18 9.81 7.75
C GLU A 47 -12.01 9.23 6.35
N GLY A 48 -11.74 10.07 5.33
CA GLY A 48 -11.42 9.63 3.98
C GLY A 48 -10.18 8.73 3.93
N LEU A 49 -9.11 9.11 4.61
CA LEU A 49 -7.90 8.28 4.72
C LEU A 49 -8.17 6.95 5.43
N LYS A 50 -8.94 6.96 6.51
CA LYS A 50 -9.33 5.75 7.25
C LYS A 50 -10.14 4.78 6.38
N VAL A 51 -11.13 5.29 5.65
CA VAL A 51 -11.92 4.48 4.70
C VAL A 51 -11.03 3.92 3.59
N GLY A 52 -10.16 4.75 3.01
CA GLY A 52 -9.20 4.34 1.98
C GLY A 52 -8.22 3.27 2.46
N ILE A 53 -7.66 3.42 3.66
CA ILE A 53 -6.75 2.43 4.28
C ILE A 53 -7.47 1.08 4.45
N ASN A 54 -8.68 1.09 5.01
CA ASN A 54 -9.45 -0.14 5.22
C ASN A 54 -9.81 -0.84 3.90
N ALA A 55 -10.21 -0.08 2.89
CA ALA A 55 -10.53 -0.60 1.57
C ALA A 55 -9.28 -1.19 0.88
N ALA A 56 -8.17 -0.46 0.88
CA ALA A 56 -6.93 -0.87 0.24
C ALA A 56 -6.33 -2.12 0.90
N THR A 57 -6.19 -2.11 2.23
CA THR A 57 -5.61 -3.25 2.97
C THR A 57 -6.52 -4.47 2.93
N GLY A 58 -7.86 -4.27 3.03
CA GLY A 58 -8.84 -5.33 2.88
C GLY A 58 -8.88 -5.94 1.47
N SER A 59 -8.60 -5.16 0.43
CA SER A 59 -8.48 -5.67 -0.94
C SER A 59 -7.16 -6.41 -1.16
N ALA A 60 -6.06 -5.85 -0.70
CA ALA A 60 -4.73 -6.41 -0.87
C ALA A 60 -4.53 -7.73 -0.10
N SER A 61 -5.17 -7.89 1.08
CA SER A 61 -5.05 -9.09 1.91
C SER A 61 -5.88 -10.29 1.43
N LYS A 62 -6.79 -10.09 0.48
CA LYS A 62 -7.57 -11.21 -0.07
C LYS A 62 -6.71 -12.13 -0.93
N SER A 63 -7.14 -13.39 -1.07
CA SER A 63 -6.56 -14.30 -2.06
C SER A 63 -6.66 -13.65 -3.45
N ASP A 64 -5.56 -13.69 -4.20
CA ASP A 64 -5.41 -13.02 -5.50
C ASP A 64 -5.41 -11.47 -5.44
N GLY A 65 -5.33 -10.89 -4.25
CA GLY A 65 -5.24 -9.44 -4.06
C GLY A 65 -3.95 -8.84 -4.62
N PHE A 66 -2.84 -9.62 -4.62
CA PHE A 66 -1.59 -9.32 -5.32
C PHE A 66 -1.40 -10.19 -6.55
N PHE A 67 -1.55 -11.50 -6.42
CA PHE A 67 -1.13 -12.46 -7.46
C PHE A 67 -1.85 -12.27 -8.79
N LYS A 68 -3.15 -11.95 -8.78
CA LYS A 68 -3.93 -11.67 -10.00
C LYS A 68 -4.29 -10.20 -10.18
N ASN A 69 -3.72 -9.31 -9.40
CA ASN A 69 -3.94 -7.88 -9.53
C ASN A 69 -2.78 -7.24 -10.30
N PRO A 70 -2.95 -6.87 -11.58
CA PRO A 70 -1.86 -6.35 -12.41
C PRO A 70 -1.27 -5.02 -11.90
N GLU A 71 -2.02 -4.28 -11.06
CA GLU A 71 -1.57 -2.97 -10.54
C GLU A 71 -0.56 -3.11 -9.40
N ILE A 72 -0.63 -4.19 -8.62
CA ILE A 72 0.24 -4.41 -7.45
C ILE A 72 0.95 -5.77 -7.47
N PHE A 73 0.81 -6.53 -8.54
CA PHE A 73 1.51 -7.79 -8.74
C PHE A 73 3.03 -7.63 -8.58
N ILE A 74 3.65 -8.53 -7.84
CA ILE A 74 5.08 -8.53 -7.59
C ILE A 74 5.74 -9.52 -8.56
N PRO A 75 6.46 -9.01 -9.57
CA PRO A 75 7.18 -9.86 -10.51
C PRO A 75 8.45 -10.46 -9.88
N PHE A 76 9.13 -11.31 -10.63
CA PHE A 76 10.47 -11.76 -10.24
C PHE A 76 11.42 -10.57 -10.08
N PRO A 77 12.29 -10.54 -9.06
CA PRO A 77 13.18 -9.41 -8.80
C PRO A 77 14.08 -9.11 -10.01
N LYS A 78 14.14 -7.85 -10.45
CA LYS A 78 14.93 -7.41 -11.59
C LYS A 78 16.44 -7.69 -11.40
N GLU A 79 16.90 -7.58 -10.16
CA GLU A 79 18.29 -7.85 -9.79
C GLU A 79 18.69 -9.32 -9.96
N ALA A 80 17.70 -10.21 -10.06
CA ALA A 80 17.91 -11.66 -10.23
C ALA A 80 17.42 -12.18 -11.60
N GLU A 81 17.13 -11.30 -12.57
CA GLU A 81 16.58 -11.67 -13.88
C GLU A 81 17.50 -12.61 -14.67
N SER A 82 18.83 -12.48 -14.54
CA SER A 82 19.80 -13.42 -15.12
C SER A 82 19.67 -14.84 -14.56
N MET A 83 19.39 -14.94 -13.26
CA MET A 83 19.15 -16.22 -12.59
C MET A 83 17.84 -16.85 -13.09
N LYS A 84 16.76 -16.05 -13.17
CA LYS A 84 15.47 -16.48 -13.73
C LYS A 84 15.65 -17.05 -15.13
N THR A 85 16.32 -16.31 -16.01
CA THR A 85 16.59 -16.73 -17.40
C THR A 85 17.36 -18.06 -17.45
N THR A 86 18.34 -18.26 -16.57
CA THR A 86 19.11 -19.49 -16.49
C THR A 86 18.25 -20.67 -16.04
N LEU A 87 17.43 -20.48 -15.01
CA LEU A 87 16.50 -21.49 -14.52
C LEU A 87 15.48 -21.91 -15.59
N GLU A 88 14.91 -20.94 -16.30
CA GLU A 88 13.96 -21.21 -17.40
C GLU A 88 14.60 -22.01 -18.54
N LYS A 89 15.83 -21.67 -18.93
CA LYS A 89 16.59 -22.41 -19.96
C LYS A 89 16.95 -23.85 -19.57
N THR A 90 17.10 -24.10 -18.28
CA THR A 90 17.37 -25.45 -17.75
C THR A 90 16.09 -26.25 -17.45
N GLY A 91 14.92 -25.77 -17.88
CA GLY A 91 13.64 -26.47 -17.70
C GLY A 91 13.00 -26.26 -16.34
N MET A 92 13.52 -25.32 -15.52
CA MET A 92 13.02 -25.03 -14.16
C MET A 92 12.03 -23.87 -14.13
N LYS A 93 11.29 -23.65 -15.22
CA LYS A 93 10.30 -22.56 -15.30
C LYS A 93 9.22 -22.68 -14.21
N SER A 94 8.78 -23.90 -13.90
CA SER A 94 7.76 -24.12 -12.88
C SER A 94 8.20 -23.63 -11.48
N GLN A 95 9.48 -23.75 -11.16
CA GLN A 95 10.04 -23.27 -9.89
C GLN A 95 10.08 -21.73 -9.84
N VAL A 96 10.34 -21.10 -10.97
CA VAL A 96 10.27 -19.63 -11.08
C VAL A 96 8.83 -19.14 -10.89
N ASP A 97 7.88 -19.77 -11.56
CA ASP A 97 6.45 -19.45 -11.45
C ASP A 97 5.94 -19.67 -10.00
N ASP A 98 6.36 -20.76 -9.35
CA ASP A 98 6.01 -21.07 -7.96
C ASP A 98 6.62 -20.03 -6.98
N PHE A 99 7.86 -19.62 -7.20
CA PHE A 99 8.48 -18.54 -6.41
C PHE A 99 7.70 -17.22 -6.52
N ILE A 100 7.33 -16.83 -7.74
CA ILE A 100 6.55 -15.61 -7.98
C ILE A 100 5.19 -15.70 -7.26
N MET A 101 4.52 -16.84 -7.38
CA MET A 101 3.25 -17.08 -6.69
C MET A 101 3.41 -16.98 -5.17
N LYS A 102 4.37 -17.66 -4.58
CA LYS A 102 4.65 -17.63 -3.14
C LYS A 102 4.96 -16.22 -2.64
N LEU A 103 5.74 -15.45 -3.40
CA LEU A 103 6.06 -14.07 -3.04
C LEU A 103 4.80 -13.20 -2.98
N ASN A 104 3.90 -13.33 -3.94
CA ASN A 104 2.63 -12.60 -3.96
C ASN A 104 1.69 -13.06 -2.83
N ARG A 105 1.63 -14.38 -2.55
CA ARG A 105 0.85 -14.91 -1.41
C ARG A 105 1.39 -14.43 -0.06
N ALA A 106 2.71 -14.34 0.07
CA ALA A 106 3.32 -13.75 1.26
C ALA A 106 2.94 -12.28 1.41
N ALA A 107 2.88 -11.51 0.31
CA ALA A 107 2.43 -10.13 0.34
C ALA A 107 0.96 -9.99 0.75
N GLU A 108 0.07 -10.84 0.24
CA GLU A 108 -1.34 -10.90 0.65
C GLU A 108 -1.46 -11.14 2.16
N LYS A 109 -0.77 -12.15 2.69
CA LYS A 109 -0.75 -12.47 4.12
C LYS A 109 -0.15 -11.35 4.97
N ALA A 110 0.92 -10.71 4.50
CA ALA A 110 1.54 -9.58 5.20
C ALA A 110 0.63 -8.36 5.24
N SER A 111 -0.19 -8.15 4.20
CA SER A 111 -1.13 -7.03 4.10
C SER A 111 -2.22 -7.05 5.16
N GLU A 112 -2.54 -8.19 5.76
CA GLU A 112 -3.43 -8.29 6.94
C GLU A 112 -2.91 -7.47 8.11
N LYS A 113 -1.58 -7.34 8.25
CA LYS A 113 -0.93 -6.56 9.31
C LYS A 113 -0.81 -5.08 8.98
N ALA A 114 -1.01 -4.69 7.73
CA ALA A 114 -0.79 -3.31 7.29
C ALA A 114 -1.88 -2.35 7.78
N GLY A 115 -3.14 -2.78 7.81
CA GLY A 115 -4.28 -1.95 8.21
C GLY A 115 -4.09 -1.28 9.57
N PRO A 116 -3.87 -2.03 10.66
CA PRO A 116 -3.59 -1.46 11.98
C PRO A 116 -2.42 -0.48 12.00
N ILE A 117 -1.32 -0.78 11.29
CA ILE A 117 -0.13 0.07 11.23
C ILE A 117 -0.45 1.42 10.58
N PHE A 118 -1.18 1.43 9.46
CA PHE A 118 -1.62 2.66 8.81
C PHE A 118 -2.60 3.46 9.68
N LEU A 119 -3.56 2.77 10.32
CA LEU A 119 -4.53 3.42 11.20
C LEU A 119 -3.84 4.03 12.43
N ASP A 120 -2.81 3.42 12.98
CA ASP A 120 -2.04 3.98 14.08
C ASP A 120 -1.23 5.20 13.65
N ALA A 121 -0.67 5.21 12.44
CA ALA A 121 -0.04 6.39 11.87
C ALA A 121 -1.04 7.53 11.68
N LEU A 122 -2.27 7.21 11.26
CA LEU A 122 -3.34 8.19 11.10
C LEU A 122 -3.77 8.79 12.45
N LYS A 123 -3.89 7.97 13.51
CA LYS A 123 -4.19 8.47 14.87
C LYS A 123 -3.12 9.43 15.42
N GLN A 124 -1.88 9.28 14.98
CA GLN A 124 -0.76 10.14 15.38
C GLN A 124 -0.66 11.42 14.53
N MET A 125 -1.54 11.59 13.54
CA MET A 125 -1.57 12.78 12.70
C MET A 125 -1.99 14.00 13.52
N THR A 126 -1.14 15.01 13.52
CA THR A 126 -1.45 16.29 14.18
C THR A 126 -2.31 17.17 13.28
N PHE A 127 -2.94 18.19 13.87
CA PHE A 127 -3.64 19.22 13.11
C PHE A 127 -2.75 19.88 12.05
N THR A 128 -1.50 20.17 12.41
CA THR A 128 -0.50 20.74 11.49
C THR A 128 -0.16 19.82 10.34
N ASP A 129 -0.01 18.50 10.61
CA ASP A 129 0.23 17.50 9.55
C ASP A 129 -0.94 17.45 8.57
N ALA A 130 -2.17 17.41 9.09
CA ALA A 130 -3.37 17.34 8.28
C ALA A 130 -3.56 18.61 7.41
N LEU A 131 -3.32 19.79 8.00
CA LEU A 131 -3.38 21.06 7.26
C LEU A 131 -2.31 21.11 6.17
N ALA A 132 -1.09 20.65 6.46
CA ALA A 132 -0.02 20.58 5.48
C ALA A 132 -0.37 19.64 4.31
N ILE A 133 -1.02 18.51 4.58
CA ILE A 133 -1.51 17.59 3.54
C ILE A 133 -2.57 18.25 2.67
N LEU A 134 -3.54 18.94 3.27
CA LEU A 134 -4.62 19.62 2.53
C LEU A 134 -4.12 20.76 1.64
N GLN A 135 -3.00 21.39 1.99
CA GLN A 135 -2.40 22.51 1.26
C GLN A 135 -1.31 22.10 0.27
N ALA A 136 -0.91 20.83 0.29
CA ALA A 136 0.19 20.34 -0.52
C ALA A 136 -0.29 19.71 -1.85
N GLN A 137 0.64 19.09 -2.58
CA GLN A 137 0.37 18.40 -3.83
C GLN A 137 -0.27 17.02 -3.59
N ASP A 138 -0.78 16.41 -4.66
CA ASP A 138 -1.61 15.19 -4.66
C ASP A 138 -1.04 13.98 -3.91
N ASP A 139 0.27 13.88 -3.73
CA ASP A 139 0.91 12.73 -3.07
C ASP A 139 1.22 12.95 -1.57
N ALA A 140 0.91 14.11 -1.00
CA ALA A 140 1.31 14.48 0.35
C ALA A 140 0.82 13.51 1.43
N ALA A 141 -0.42 13.04 1.36
CA ALA A 141 -0.95 12.03 2.27
C ALA A 141 -0.17 10.72 2.17
N THR A 142 0.18 10.31 0.95
CA THR A 142 0.99 9.12 0.67
C THR A 142 2.39 9.26 1.26
N GLN A 143 3.04 10.40 1.10
CA GLN A 143 4.37 10.67 1.66
C GLN A 143 4.34 10.69 3.19
N TYR A 144 3.31 11.27 3.78
CA TYR A 144 3.11 11.24 5.24
C TYR A 144 3.01 9.79 5.75
N LEU A 145 2.10 9.00 5.19
CA LEU A 145 1.91 7.60 5.58
C LEU A 145 3.20 6.80 5.36
N LYS A 146 3.85 6.94 4.21
CA LYS A 146 5.12 6.28 3.92
C LYS A 146 6.18 6.58 4.99
N LYS A 147 6.35 7.84 5.35
CA LYS A 147 7.33 8.26 6.38
C LYS A 147 7.03 7.63 7.74
N LYS A 148 5.76 7.56 8.12
CA LYS A 148 5.34 7.04 9.44
C LYS A 148 5.30 5.52 9.52
N THR A 149 5.04 4.85 8.41
CA THR A 149 4.75 3.39 8.42
C THR A 149 5.88 2.52 7.85
N MET A 150 6.88 3.08 7.18
CA MET A 150 7.95 2.31 6.53
C MET A 150 8.63 1.32 7.48
N SER A 151 9.06 1.77 8.67
CA SER A 151 9.73 0.91 9.64
C SER A 151 8.80 -0.17 10.21
N PRO A 152 7.64 0.17 10.80
CA PRO A 152 6.76 -0.85 11.37
C PRO A 152 6.20 -1.83 10.32
N LEU A 153 5.99 -1.42 9.09
CA LEU A 153 5.63 -2.34 8.01
C LEU A 153 6.78 -3.28 7.67
N THR A 154 8.01 -2.77 7.61
CA THR A 154 9.20 -3.62 7.37
C THR A 154 9.32 -4.71 8.44
N ASP A 155 9.16 -4.32 9.72
CA ASP A 155 9.26 -5.25 10.85
C ASP A 155 8.14 -6.29 10.85
N ALA A 156 6.92 -5.88 10.48
CA ALA A 156 5.77 -6.77 10.42
C ALA A 156 5.78 -7.73 9.21
N PHE A 157 6.34 -7.30 8.08
CA PHE A 157 6.33 -8.07 6.82
C PHE A 157 7.51 -9.03 6.72
N ALA A 158 8.69 -8.64 7.24
CA ALA A 158 9.90 -9.44 7.12
C ALA A 158 9.73 -10.90 7.58
N PRO A 159 9.14 -11.21 8.76
CA PRO A 159 8.95 -12.60 9.16
C PRO A 159 8.00 -13.35 8.21
N VAL A 160 6.89 -12.73 7.77
CA VAL A 160 5.92 -13.38 6.88
C VAL A 160 6.54 -13.75 5.54
N ILE A 161 7.39 -12.87 5.00
CA ILE A 161 8.09 -13.10 3.73
C ILE A 161 9.20 -14.15 3.89
N ASN A 162 9.95 -14.10 5.01
CA ASN A 162 11.01 -15.10 5.27
C ASN A 162 10.44 -16.52 5.44
N ASP A 163 9.26 -16.66 6.05
CA ASP A 163 8.59 -17.95 6.25
C ASP A 163 8.02 -18.53 4.95
N ALA A 164 7.74 -17.68 3.96
CA ALA A 164 7.13 -18.09 2.69
C ALA A 164 8.16 -18.47 1.60
N LEU A 165 9.41 -18.04 1.74
CA LEU A 165 10.50 -18.22 0.77
C LEU A 165 11.59 -19.15 1.29
#